data_84022c1d01cd3bdfef1e989b29293106
#
_entry.id   84022c1d01cd3bdfef1e989b29293106
#
_cell.length_a   1.000
_cell.length_b   1.000
_cell.length_c   1.000
_cell.angle_alpha   90.00
_cell.angle_beta   90.00
_cell.angle_gamma   90.00
#
_symmetry.space_group_name_H-M   'P 1'
#
loop_
_entity.id
_entity.type
_entity.pdbx_description
1 polymer ?
#
loop_
_entity_poly.entity_id
_entity_poly.type
_entity_poly.pdbx_seq_one_letter_code
_entity_poly.pdbx_strand_id
1 'polypeptide(L)'
;FGHIAQMPQIMNGFGLDNFVHGRGTFISKAGGTEYWWYGLDGSRVLGIFLVNWYNNAMRFPEGDEALPYVRQVVDRLRHANARDDLLLMNGVDHLVAQENLTTIRHDLDKQYRGGRVIHSTLPAAIEGLRAAAGAHLRTISGELRDESEGTLLTGVLSARAHLKQHNAATETLLERWVEPYETWAALLGKRYDRDFLRYAW
;
A
#
# COMPACT_ATOMS: atom_id res chain seq x y z
N PHE A 1 -10.57 -5.97 -4.94
CA PHE A 1 -9.95 -5.54 -3.68
C PHE A 1 -11.00 -5.33 -2.59
N GLY A 2 -10.54 -4.85 -1.44
CA GLY A 2 -11.29 -4.68 -0.22
C GLY A 2 -10.74 -5.57 0.89
N HIS A 3 -11.18 -5.33 2.11
CA HIS A 3 -10.63 -5.99 3.28
C HIS A 3 -11.75 -6.64 4.07
N ILE A 4 -11.58 -7.92 4.41
CA ILE A 4 -12.56 -8.70 5.15
C ILE A 4 -12.64 -8.25 6.62
N ALA A 5 -13.80 -8.43 7.24
CA ALA A 5 -14.03 -8.07 8.65
C ALA A 5 -13.11 -8.79 9.64
N GLN A 6 -12.53 -9.92 9.24
CA GLN A 6 -11.60 -10.71 10.05
C GLN A 6 -10.16 -10.16 10.02
N MET A 7 -9.85 -9.17 9.17
CA MET A 7 -8.48 -8.68 9.02
C MET A 7 -7.83 -8.24 10.34
N PRO A 8 -8.49 -7.49 11.25
CA PRO A 8 -7.87 -7.13 12.53
C PRO A 8 -7.44 -8.33 13.36
N GLN A 9 -8.23 -9.40 13.39
CA GLN A 9 -7.89 -10.66 14.07
C GLN A 9 -6.64 -11.30 13.46
N ILE A 10 -6.61 -11.39 12.14
CA ILE A 10 -5.47 -11.95 11.41
C ILE A 10 -4.21 -11.14 11.70
N MET A 11 -4.28 -9.81 11.61
CA MET A 11 -3.15 -8.93 11.86
C MET A 11 -2.63 -9.06 13.30
N ASN A 12 -3.51 -9.06 14.29
CA ASN A 12 -3.11 -9.27 15.69
C ASN A 12 -2.45 -10.64 15.89
N GLY A 13 -2.91 -11.67 15.18
CA GLY A 13 -2.27 -13.00 15.19
C GLY A 13 -0.81 -12.99 14.68
N PHE A 14 -0.44 -12.02 13.85
CA PHE A 14 0.93 -11.77 13.39
C PHE A 14 1.66 -10.66 14.17
N GLY A 15 1.09 -10.19 15.26
CA GLY A 15 1.67 -9.09 16.05
C GLY A 15 1.60 -7.72 15.38
N LEU A 16 0.73 -7.54 14.37
CA LEU A 16 0.50 -6.28 13.68
C LEU A 16 -0.68 -5.56 14.34
N ASP A 17 -0.49 -4.32 14.73
CA ASP A 17 -1.47 -3.50 15.45
C ASP A 17 -1.93 -2.25 14.70
N ASN A 18 -1.53 -2.13 13.44
CA ASN A 18 -1.88 -1.01 12.57
C ASN A 18 -2.13 -1.48 11.14
N PHE A 19 -2.89 -0.68 10.39
CA PHE A 19 -3.32 -0.98 9.02
C PHE A 19 -3.35 0.30 8.20
N VAL A 20 -2.40 0.44 7.27
CA VAL A 20 -2.33 1.58 6.35
C VAL A 20 -2.96 1.20 5.03
N HIS A 21 -3.92 1.96 4.56
CA HIS A 21 -4.64 1.65 3.33
C HIS A 21 -5.18 2.91 2.63
N GLY A 22 -5.48 2.78 1.34
CA GLY A 22 -6.03 3.88 0.53
C GLY A 22 -7.40 3.57 -0.08
N ARG A 23 -8.00 2.41 0.23
CA ARG A 23 -9.28 1.98 -0.36
C ARG A 23 -10.14 1.27 0.68
N GLY A 24 -11.45 1.25 0.44
CA GLY A 24 -12.40 0.44 1.18
C GLY A 24 -13.10 1.12 2.32
N THR A 25 -12.72 2.37 2.66
CA THR A 25 -13.47 3.29 3.50
C THR A 25 -13.13 4.74 3.12
N PHE A 26 -13.85 5.69 3.66
CA PHE A 26 -13.68 7.12 3.41
C PHE A 26 -13.79 7.92 4.69
N ILE A 27 -13.34 9.17 4.66
CA ILE A 27 -13.35 10.07 5.82
C ILE A 27 -14.77 10.28 6.34
N SER A 28 -15.75 10.41 5.44
CA SER A 28 -17.16 10.56 5.80
C SER A 28 -17.65 9.43 6.73
N LYS A 29 -17.18 8.21 6.49
CA LYS A 29 -17.50 7.01 7.28
C LYS A 29 -16.58 6.84 8.50
N ALA A 30 -15.28 7.02 8.30
CA ALA A 30 -14.27 6.84 9.34
C ALA A 30 -14.20 8.00 10.33
N GLY A 31 -14.70 9.17 9.95
CA GLY A 31 -14.69 10.39 10.76
C GLY A 31 -13.33 11.04 10.90
N GLY A 32 -12.37 10.66 10.06
CA GLY A 32 -11.01 11.13 10.03
C GLY A 32 -10.11 10.15 9.27
N THR A 33 -8.84 10.47 9.20
CA THR A 33 -7.83 9.61 8.57
C THR A 33 -7.38 8.47 9.48
N GLU A 34 -7.50 8.62 10.80
CA GLU A 34 -7.18 7.58 11.79
C GLU A 34 -8.44 7.16 12.53
N TYR A 35 -8.55 5.85 12.77
CA TYR A 35 -9.69 5.24 13.44
C TYR A 35 -9.29 3.88 14.04
N TRP A 36 -10.10 3.36 14.98
CA TRP A 36 -9.98 1.97 15.42
C TRP A 36 -10.82 1.06 14.55
N TRP A 37 -10.19 0.09 13.94
CA TRP A 37 -10.89 -0.97 13.20
C TRP A 37 -10.95 -2.23 14.05
N TYR A 38 -12.19 -2.66 14.34
CA TYR A 38 -12.45 -3.82 15.18
C TYR A 38 -12.80 -5.03 14.31
N GLY A 39 -12.20 -6.18 14.65
CA GLY A 39 -12.56 -7.49 14.17
C GLY A 39 -13.80 -8.05 14.91
N LEU A 40 -14.32 -9.14 14.38
CA LEU A 40 -15.52 -9.81 14.94
C LEU A 40 -15.29 -10.43 16.32
N ASP A 41 -14.05 -10.71 16.67
CA ASP A 41 -13.60 -11.29 17.94
C ASP A 41 -13.19 -10.24 18.99
N GLY A 42 -13.34 -8.96 18.67
CA GLY A 42 -12.92 -7.84 19.52
C GLY A 42 -11.44 -7.44 19.36
N SER A 43 -10.67 -8.13 18.51
CA SER A 43 -9.35 -7.67 18.09
C SER A 43 -9.44 -6.29 17.44
N ARG A 44 -8.39 -5.47 17.53
CA ARG A 44 -8.39 -4.15 16.91
C ARG A 44 -7.03 -3.77 16.36
N VAL A 45 -7.05 -2.95 15.34
CA VAL A 45 -5.87 -2.30 14.77
C VAL A 45 -6.13 -0.81 14.57
N LEU A 46 -5.05 -0.01 14.61
CA LEU A 46 -5.10 1.38 14.20
C LEU A 46 -5.22 1.45 12.67
N GLY A 47 -6.37 1.83 12.17
CA GLY A 47 -6.57 2.10 10.74
C GLY A 47 -6.04 3.48 10.40
N ILE A 48 -5.27 3.58 9.31
CA ILE A 48 -4.74 4.84 8.76
C ILE A 48 -5.13 4.92 7.29
N PHE A 49 -6.06 5.80 6.97
CA PHE A 49 -6.53 6.00 5.61
C PHE A 49 -5.68 7.05 4.89
N LEU A 50 -5.04 6.65 3.80
CA LEU A 50 -4.23 7.51 2.96
C LEU A 50 -5.11 8.36 2.04
N VAL A 51 -5.52 9.51 2.52
CA VAL A 51 -6.22 10.51 1.72
C VAL A 51 -5.33 10.96 0.57
N ASN A 52 -5.90 11.09 -0.61
CA ASN A 52 -5.16 11.39 -1.84
C ASN A 52 -4.12 10.32 -2.21
N TRP A 53 -4.33 9.08 -1.72
CA TRP A 53 -3.56 7.90 -2.10
C TRP A 53 -2.14 7.82 -1.50
N TYR A 54 -1.46 6.69 -1.73
CA TYR A 54 -0.09 6.43 -1.29
C TYR A 54 0.99 7.19 -2.08
N ASN A 55 0.58 8.04 -3.01
CA ASN A 55 1.46 8.89 -3.80
C ASN A 55 1.10 10.38 -3.68
N ASN A 56 0.52 10.79 -2.57
CA ASN A 56 0.02 12.15 -2.35
C ASN A 56 1.11 13.23 -2.45
N ALA A 57 2.38 12.85 -2.30
CA ALA A 57 3.56 13.67 -2.51
C ALA A 57 4.58 12.96 -3.42
N MET A 58 4.09 12.31 -4.48
CA MET A 58 4.80 11.39 -5.36
C MET A 58 6.18 11.86 -5.81
N ARG A 59 6.30 13.13 -6.18
CA ARG A 59 7.55 13.76 -6.57
C ARG A 59 7.51 15.24 -6.24
N PHE A 60 8.46 15.69 -5.43
CA PHE A 60 8.61 17.11 -5.15
C PHE A 60 9.29 17.81 -6.32
N PRO A 61 8.75 18.95 -6.79
CA PRO A 61 9.47 19.81 -7.72
C PRO A 61 10.69 20.45 -7.07
N GLU A 62 11.61 20.92 -7.89
CA GLU A 62 12.85 21.58 -7.44
C GLU A 62 12.68 23.10 -7.37
N GLY A 63 13.58 23.74 -6.64
CA GLY A 63 13.69 25.19 -6.59
C GLY A 63 12.42 25.88 -6.06
N ASP A 64 12.05 26.95 -6.71
CA ASP A 64 10.95 27.83 -6.25
C ASP A 64 9.57 27.17 -6.30
N GLU A 65 9.41 26.09 -7.02
CA GLU A 65 8.14 25.36 -7.12
C GLU A 65 7.89 24.41 -5.93
N ALA A 66 8.94 24.06 -5.16
CA ALA A 66 8.80 23.12 -4.04
C ALA A 66 7.90 23.66 -2.93
N LEU A 67 8.01 24.94 -2.59
CA LEU A 67 7.23 25.55 -1.52
C LEU A 67 5.74 25.69 -1.88
N PRO A 68 5.34 26.19 -3.06
CA PRO A 68 3.93 26.15 -3.50
C PRO A 68 3.35 24.73 -3.51
N TYR A 69 4.12 23.76 -4.00
CA TYR A 69 3.69 22.38 -4.06
C TYR A 69 3.41 21.80 -2.65
N VAL A 70 4.34 21.97 -1.70
CA VAL A 70 4.15 21.44 -0.35
C VAL A 70 2.94 22.08 0.34
N ARG A 71 2.73 23.39 0.15
CA ARG A 71 1.54 24.08 0.66
C ARG A 71 0.26 23.46 0.10
N GLN A 72 0.19 23.25 -1.20
CA GLN A 72 -0.97 22.63 -1.84
C GLN A 72 -1.25 21.21 -1.31
N VAL A 73 -0.21 20.39 -1.13
CA VAL A 73 -0.36 19.04 -0.58
C VAL A 73 -0.84 19.09 0.87
N VAL A 74 -0.22 19.93 1.69
CA VAL A 74 -0.60 20.15 3.10
C VAL A 74 -2.05 20.63 3.23
N ASP A 75 -2.44 21.60 2.43
CA ASP A 75 -3.82 22.14 2.45
C ASP A 75 -4.84 21.05 2.11
N ARG A 76 -4.58 20.23 1.10
CA ARG A 76 -5.45 19.10 0.76
C ARG A 76 -5.56 18.07 1.89
N LEU A 77 -4.45 17.77 2.55
CA LEU A 77 -4.44 16.82 3.65
C LEU A 77 -5.11 17.38 4.91
N ARG A 78 -4.93 18.66 5.21
CA ARG A 78 -5.58 19.32 6.37
C ARG A 78 -7.09 19.36 6.27
N HIS A 79 -7.66 19.48 5.08
CA HIS A 79 -9.11 19.40 4.90
C HIS A 79 -9.68 18.04 5.30
N ALA A 80 -8.87 16.99 5.21
CA ALA A 80 -9.25 15.63 5.49
C ALA A 80 -8.85 15.20 6.90
N ASN A 81 -7.89 15.88 7.51
CA ASN A 81 -7.30 15.52 8.79
C ASN A 81 -7.34 16.72 9.75
N ALA A 82 -7.88 16.52 10.95
CA ALA A 82 -7.93 17.55 11.99
C ALA A 82 -6.61 17.67 12.79
N ARG A 83 -5.55 17.00 12.36
CA ARG A 83 -4.27 16.91 13.09
C ARG A 83 -3.16 17.67 12.39
N ASP A 84 -2.13 18.01 13.18
CA ASP A 84 -0.97 18.74 12.70
C ASP A 84 0.06 17.83 12.02
N ASP A 85 0.12 16.54 12.38
CA ASP A 85 1.02 15.59 11.76
C ASP A 85 0.41 15.01 10.49
N LEU A 86 1.04 15.27 9.35
CA LEU A 86 0.58 14.86 8.03
C LEU A 86 1.59 13.93 7.37
N LEU A 87 1.11 12.82 6.83
CA LEU A 87 1.93 11.84 6.14
C LEU A 87 2.00 12.16 4.64
N LEU A 88 3.18 12.60 4.19
CA LEU A 88 3.49 12.86 2.80
C LEU A 88 4.23 11.66 2.20
N MET A 89 3.55 10.93 1.34
CA MET A 89 4.08 9.73 0.69
C MET A 89 4.80 10.11 -0.61
N ASN A 90 6.15 10.06 -0.58
CA ASN A 90 6.98 10.33 -1.75
C ASN A 90 7.30 9.03 -2.48
N GLY A 91 6.93 8.98 -3.75
CA GLY A 91 7.07 7.80 -4.61
C GLY A 91 5.73 7.22 -5.04
N VAL A 92 5.79 6.30 -5.99
CA VAL A 92 4.67 5.52 -6.51
C VAL A 92 5.22 4.33 -7.30
N ASP A 93 4.36 3.39 -7.67
CA ASP A 93 4.69 2.27 -8.55
C ASP A 93 5.40 2.77 -9.83
N HIS A 94 6.38 2.02 -10.29
CA HIS A 94 7.14 2.30 -11.52
C HIS A 94 8.03 3.54 -11.49
N LEU A 95 8.23 4.18 -10.34
CA LEU A 95 9.20 5.26 -10.17
C LEU A 95 10.39 4.81 -9.32
N VAL A 96 11.56 5.28 -9.69
CA VAL A 96 12.75 5.20 -8.84
C VAL A 96 12.65 6.22 -7.71
N ALA A 97 13.37 5.98 -6.61
CA ALA A 97 13.46 6.94 -5.51
C ALA A 97 13.94 8.30 -6.02
N GLN A 98 13.41 9.37 -5.45
CA GLN A 98 13.79 10.73 -5.81
C GLN A 98 15.16 11.07 -5.21
N GLU A 99 16.20 11.15 -6.03
CA GLU A 99 17.59 11.32 -5.61
C GLU A 99 17.84 12.63 -4.86
N ASN A 100 17.22 13.73 -5.30
CA ASN A 100 17.39 15.07 -4.75
C ASN A 100 16.45 15.40 -3.58
N LEU A 101 15.67 14.45 -3.08
CA LEU A 101 14.67 14.66 -2.02
C LEU A 101 15.28 15.29 -0.75
N THR A 102 16.49 14.87 -0.37
CA THR A 102 17.18 15.42 0.82
C THR A 102 17.48 16.90 0.67
N THR A 103 17.94 17.33 -0.50
CA THR A 103 18.21 18.74 -0.81
C THR A 103 16.93 19.56 -0.79
N ILE A 104 15.88 19.09 -1.48
CA ILE A 104 14.57 19.75 -1.50
C ILE A 104 14.02 19.91 -0.08
N ARG A 105 14.05 18.83 0.72
CA ARG A 105 13.60 18.88 2.11
C ARG A 105 14.35 19.93 2.94
N HIS A 106 15.69 20.00 2.78
CA HIS A 106 16.51 20.97 3.49
C HIS A 106 16.14 22.42 3.13
N ASP A 107 15.87 22.68 1.85
CA ASP A 107 15.43 24.01 1.41
C ASP A 107 14.01 24.34 1.85
N LEU A 108 13.12 23.37 1.86
CA LEU A 108 11.79 23.52 2.43
C LEU A 108 11.83 23.83 3.94
N ASP A 109 12.69 23.19 4.71
CA ASP A 109 12.85 23.47 6.14
C ASP A 109 13.21 24.94 6.41
N LYS A 110 13.94 25.58 5.51
CA LYS A 110 14.30 27.00 5.61
C LYS A 110 13.15 27.95 5.26
N GLN A 111 12.28 27.54 4.34
CA GLN A 111 11.29 28.41 3.71
C GLN A 111 9.85 28.19 4.22
N TYR A 112 9.51 26.93 4.56
CA TYR A 112 8.17 26.57 4.99
C TYR A 112 7.94 26.96 6.45
N ARG A 113 7.02 27.90 6.69
CA ARG A 113 6.68 28.42 8.03
C ARG A 113 5.45 27.77 8.65
N GLY A 114 4.78 26.87 7.92
CA GLY A 114 3.58 26.17 8.39
C GLY A 114 3.84 24.91 9.23
N GLY A 115 5.11 24.63 9.52
CA GLY A 115 5.55 23.43 10.26
C GLY A 115 6.94 22.99 9.86
N ARG A 116 7.28 21.74 10.15
CA ARG A 116 8.56 21.12 9.76
C ARG A 116 8.31 20.03 8.74
N VAL A 117 9.15 19.95 7.71
CA VAL A 117 9.16 18.84 6.74
C VAL A 117 10.27 17.88 7.12
N ILE A 118 9.93 16.74 7.70
CA ILE A 118 10.90 15.75 8.17
C ILE A 118 10.91 14.53 7.24
N HIS A 119 12.10 13.99 6.99
CA HIS A 119 12.23 12.68 6.36
C HIS A 119 12.08 11.62 7.45
N SER A 120 11.12 10.72 7.27
CA SER A 120 10.76 9.73 8.27
C SER A 120 10.61 8.35 7.64
N THR A 121 10.38 7.36 8.46
CA THR A 121 9.96 6.02 8.07
C THR A 121 8.48 5.84 8.37
N LEU A 122 7.81 4.94 7.64
CA LEU A 122 6.39 4.66 7.90
C LEU A 122 6.13 4.23 9.36
N PRO A 123 6.92 3.35 10.00
CA PRO A 123 6.73 3.04 11.42
C PRO A 123 6.82 4.26 12.34
N ALA A 124 7.82 5.14 12.13
CA ALA A 124 7.96 6.34 12.96
C ALA A 124 6.80 7.33 12.76
N ALA A 125 6.30 7.47 11.52
CA ALA A 125 5.12 8.28 11.22
C ALA A 125 3.86 7.69 11.91
N ILE A 126 3.68 6.38 11.89
CA ILE A 126 2.55 5.69 12.55
C ILE A 126 2.59 5.92 14.07
N GLU A 127 3.75 5.84 14.67
CA GLU A 127 3.89 6.13 16.12
C GLU A 127 3.58 7.60 16.45
N GLY A 128 4.01 8.53 15.61
CA GLY A 128 3.61 9.94 15.71
C GLY A 128 2.10 10.13 15.62
N LEU A 129 1.48 9.53 14.61
CA LEU A 129 0.02 9.55 14.44
C LEU A 129 -0.71 8.90 15.61
N ARG A 130 -0.20 7.79 16.13
CA ARG A 130 -0.75 7.10 17.31
C ARG A 130 -0.69 7.97 18.56
N ALA A 131 0.44 8.60 18.82
CA ALA A 131 0.62 9.51 19.94
C ALA A 131 -0.30 10.73 19.86
N ALA A 132 -0.44 11.31 18.67
CA ALA A 132 -1.33 12.43 18.40
C ALA A 132 -2.83 12.05 18.43
N ALA A 133 -3.15 10.78 18.19
CA ALA A 133 -4.51 10.28 18.05
C ALA A 133 -5.36 10.43 19.30
N GLY A 134 -4.76 10.36 20.49
CA GLY A 134 -5.48 10.43 21.75
C GLY A 134 -6.51 9.29 21.93
N ALA A 135 -7.35 9.42 22.97
CA ALA A 135 -8.33 8.41 23.35
C ALA A 135 -9.63 8.41 22.48
N HIS A 136 -9.81 9.38 21.57
CA HIS A 136 -11.11 9.67 20.96
C HIS A 136 -11.19 9.34 19.46
N LEU A 137 -10.47 8.31 19.02
CA LEU A 137 -10.63 7.83 17.64
C LEU A 137 -12.00 7.19 17.44
N ARG A 138 -12.59 7.48 16.28
CA ARG A 138 -13.80 6.78 15.86
C ARG A 138 -13.52 5.30 15.69
N THR A 139 -14.55 4.49 15.88
CA THR A 139 -14.48 3.04 15.71
C THR A 139 -15.26 2.64 14.46
N ILE A 140 -14.67 1.79 13.66
CA ILE A 140 -15.33 1.09 12.57
C ILE A 140 -15.26 -0.42 12.82
N SER A 141 -16.24 -1.15 12.35
CA SER A 141 -16.27 -2.62 12.35
C SER A 141 -16.81 -3.12 11.01
N GLY A 142 -16.59 -4.39 10.73
CA GLY A 142 -17.03 -5.01 9.49
C GLY A 142 -15.99 -4.89 8.35
N GLU A 143 -16.45 -5.15 7.14
CA GLU A 143 -15.62 -5.11 5.94
C GLU A 143 -15.29 -3.68 5.50
N LEU A 144 -14.08 -3.46 5.03
CA LEU A 144 -13.71 -2.24 4.33
C LEU A 144 -13.83 -2.45 2.82
N ARG A 145 -15.04 -2.33 2.32
CA ARG A 145 -15.39 -2.56 0.91
C ARG A 145 -16.29 -1.47 0.34
N ASP A 146 -16.19 -0.29 0.91
CA ASP A 146 -16.92 0.87 0.44
C ASP A 146 -16.27 1.44 -0.83
N GLU A 147 -17.05 1.69 -1.87
CA GLU A 147 -16.62 2.32 -3.11
C GLU A 147 -17.51 3.52 -3.51
N SER A 148 -18.26 4.05 -2.54
CA SER A 148 -19.17 5.16 -2.76
C SER A 148 -18.48 6.47 -3.16
N GLU A 149 -17.27 6.69 -2.70
CA GLU A 149 -16.47 7.90 -2.96
C GLU A 149 -15.20 7.62 -3.78
N GLY A 150 -14.98 6.39 -4.25
CA GLY A 150 -13.78 6.05 -5.02
C GLY A 150 -13.72 4.59 -5.44
N THR A 151 -12.83 4.30 -6.37
CA THR A 151 -12.73 2.98 -6.98
C THR A 151 -12.08 1.97 -6.04
N LEU A 152 -12.82 0.95 -5.64
CA LEU A 152 -12.30 -0.19 -4.87
C LEU A 152 -11.92 -1.39 -5.73
N LEU A 153 -12.51 -1.54 -6.92
CA LEU A 153 -12.36 -2.71 -7.78
C LEU A 153 -12.88 -4.00 -7.11
N THR A 154 -14.05 -3.93 -6.52
CA THR A 154 -14.68 -5.04 -5.78
C THR A 154 -14.87 -6.30 -6.59
N GLY A 155 -14.98 -6.18 -7.93
CA GLY A 155 -15.14 -7.32 -8.84
C GLY A 155 -13.86 -8.13 -9.14
N VAL A 156 -12.68 -7.66 -8.71
CA VAL A 156 -11.39 -8.35 -8.94
C VAL A 156 -11.09 -9.39 -7.85
N LEU A 157 -12.03 -10.21 -7.55
CA LEU A 157 -11.84 -11.35 -6.65
C LEU A 157 -11.21 -12.52 -7.42
N SER A 158 -10.51 -13.39 -6.69
CA SER A 158 -10.00 -14.64 -7.26
C SER A 158 -11.15 -15.50 -7.76
N ALA A 159 -11.42 -15.39 -9.07
CA ALA A 159 -12.38 -16.21 -9.77
C ALA A 159 -11.67 -17.35 -10.51
N ARG A 160 -12.42 -18.41 -10.83
CA ARG A 160 -11.91 -19.55 -11.60
C ARG A 160 -10.64 -20.16 -10.98
N ALA A 161 -10.67 -20.40 -9.67
CA ALA A 161 -9.54 -20.93 -8.92
C ALA A 161 -8.97 -22.23 -9.53
N HIS A 162 -9.85 -23.07 -10.12
CA HIS A 162 -9.44 -24.29 -10.81
C HIS A 162 -8.47 -24.03 -11.98
N LEU A 163 -8.66 -22.97 -12.76
CA LEU A 163 -7.71 -22.62 -13.84
C LEU A 163 -6.35 -22.22 -13.29
N LYS A 164 -6.33 -21.46 -12.20
CA LYS A 164 -5.07 -21.05 -11.53
C LYS A 164 -4.35 -22.25 -10.92
N GLN A 165 -5.09 -23.18 -10.33
CA GLN A 165 -4.52 -24.42 -9.81
C GLN A 165 -3.91 -25.29 -10.91
N HIS A 166 -4.61 -25.43 -12.06
CA HIS A 166 -4.06 -26.14 -13.21
C HIS A 166 -2.82 -25.45 -13.76
N ASN A 167 -2.85 -24.12 -13.88
CA ASN A 167 -1.68 -23.36 -14.32
C ASN A 167 -0.49 -23.58 -13.40
N ALA A 168 -0.65 -23.45 -12.08
CA ALA A 168 0.41 -23.67 -11.11
C ALA A 168 0.96 -25.11 -11.14
N ALA A 169 0.09 -26.11 -11.37
CA ALA A 169 0.53 -27.50 -11.54
C ALA A 169 1.34 -27.68 -12.83
N THR A 170 0.92 -27.04 -13.92
CA THR A 170 1.61 -27.06 -15.21
C THR A 170 3.00 -26.40 -15.11
N GLU A 171 3.08 -25.20 -14.52
CA GLU A 171 4.35 -24.52 -14.24
C GLU A 171 5.30 -25.41 -13.46
N THR A 172 4.82 -26.01 -12.37
CA THR A 172 5.62 -26.92 -11.54
C THR A 172 6.13 -28.12 -12.35
N LEU A 173 5.29 -28.70 -13.20
CA LEU A 173 5.67 -29.82 -14.06
C LEU A 173 6.76 -29.41 -15.06
N LEU A 174 6.60 -28.26 -15.71
CA LEU A 174 7.55 -27.74 -16.70
C LEU A 174 8.90 -27.42 -16.03
N GLU A 175 8.90 -26.62 -14.99
CA GLU A 175 10.12 -26.14 -14.32
C GLU A 175 10.90 -27.27 -13.60
N ARG A 176 10.20 -28.16 -12.93
CA ARG A 176 10.84 -29.13 -12.05
C ARG A 176 11.08 -30.49 -12.66
N TRP A 177 10.39 -30.80 -13.76
CA TRP A 177 10.49 -32.10 -14.38
C TRP A 177 10.85 -32.00 -15.87
N VAL A 178 10.04 -31.35 -16.67
CA VAL A 178 10.21 -31.40 -18.12
C VAL A 178 11.51 -30.72 -18.54
N GLU A 179 11.76 -29.48 -18.18
CA GLU A 179 12.99 -28.77 -18.57
C GLU A 179 14.27 -29.44 -18.04
N PRO A 180 14.35 -29.87 -16.76
CA PRO A 180 15.52 -30.62 -16.31
C PRO A 180 15.75 -31.92 -17.04
N TYR A 181 14.73 -32.73 -17.30
CA TYR A 181 14.89 -33.99 -18.04
C TYR A 181 15.26 -33.74 -19.50
N GLU A 182 14.65 -32.80 -20.18
CA GLU A 182 15.00 -32.41 -21.54
C GLU A 182 16.44 -31.86 -21.62
N THR A 183 16.88 -31.12 -20.64
CA THR A 183 18.26 -30.64 -20.53
C THR A 183 19.24 -31.82 -20.39
N TRP A 184 18.93 -32.81 -19.54
CA TRP A 184 19.76 -33.98 -19.38
C TRP A 184 19.76 -34.84 -20.63
N ALA A 185 18.62 -35.02 -21.29
CA ALA A 185 18.54 -35.72 -22.54
C ALA A 185 19.42 -35.06 -23.61
N ALA A 186 19.40 -33.74 -23.73
CA ALA A 186 20.25 -32.98 -24.65
C ALA A 186 21.75 -33.16 -24.31
N LEU A 187 22.14 -33.12 -23.05
CA LEU A 187 23.53 -33.37 -22.61
C LEU A 187 24.02 -34.78 -22.93
N LEU A 188 23.11 -35.74 -22.96
CA LEU A 188 23.37 -37.12 -23.36
C LEU A 188 23.28 -37.37 -24.87
N GLY A 189 23.18 -36.30 -25.66
CA GLY A 189 23.10 -36.39 -27.13
C GLY A 189 21.77 -36.90 -27.66
N LYS A 190 20.69 -36.82 -26.85
CA LYS A 190 19.35 -37.18 -27.28
C LYS A 190 18.62 -35.95 -27.85
N ARG A 191 17.49 -36.20 -28.51
CA ARG A 191 16.67 -35.13 -29.06
C ARG A 191 16.09 -34.23 -27.95
N TYR A 192 16.20 -32.92 -28.13
CA TYR A 192 15.57 -31.91 -27.29
C TYR A 192 14.39 -31.29 -28.06
N ASP A 193 13.19 -31.40 -27.53
CA ASP A 193 12.00 -30.89 -28.20
C ASP A 193 11.71 -29.43 -27.77
N ARG A 194 12.52 -28.54 -28.35
CA ARG A 194 12.44 -27.09 -28.07
C ARG A 194 11.10 -26.47 -28.45
N ASP A 195 10.49 -26.92 -29.53
CA ASP A 195 9.25 -26.31 -30.04
C ASP A 195 8.07 -26.72 -29.18
N PHE A 196 8.07 -27.97 -28.70
CA PHE A 196 7.09 -28.40 -27.70
C PHE A 196 7.16 -27.60 -26.41
N LEU A 197 8.36 -27.40 -25.87
CA LEU A 197 8.54 -26.61 -24.66
C LEU A 197 8.07 -25.16 -24.82
N ARG A 198 8.39 -24.53 -25.95
CA ARG A 198 7.92 -23.17 -26.26
C ARG A 198 6.42 -23.08 -26.40
N TYR A 199 5.77 -24.11 -26.88
CA TYR A 199 4.33 -24.18 -26.99
C TYR A 199 3.65 -24.42 -25.63
N ALA A 200 4.32 -25.17 -24.74
CA ALA A 200 3.79 -25.50 -23.42
C ALA A 200 3.85 -24.32 -22.44
N TRP A 201 4.79 -23.40 -22.62
CA TRP A 201 4.90 -22.11 -21.88
C TRP A 201 4.01 -21.03 -22.51
#